data_70df2d5a0d991ad6f3faac9dd59fd66c
#
_entry.id   70df2d5a0d991ad6f3faac9dd59fd66c
#
_cell.length_a   1.000
_cell.length_b   1.000
_cell.length_c   1.000
_cell.angle_alpha   90.00
_cell.angle_beta   90.00
_cell.angle_gamma   90.00
#
_symmetry.space_group_name_H-M   'P 1'
#
loop_
_entity.id
_entity.type
_entity.pdbx_description
1 polymer ?
#
loop_
_entity_poly.entity_id
_entity_poly.type
_entity_poly.pdbx_seq_one_letter_code
_entity_poly.pdbx_strand_id
1 'polypeptide(L)' 'MYIIKKEYSYLFEDYVYNIYKKTPCGNLFVNYFTTEESAKRCVKEIEREEENYG' A
#
# COMPACT_ATOMS: atom_id res chain seq x y z
N MET A 1 0.12 9.16 5.80
CA MET A 1 -0.63 9.02 4.55
C MET A 1 -0.06 7.89 3.72
N TYR A 2 -0.94 7.10 3.11
CA TYR A 2 -0.55 5.96 2.27
C TYR A 2 -1.05 6.15 0.86
N ILE A 3 -0.30 5.64 -0.11
CA ILE A 3 -0.71 5.68 -1.51
C ILE A 3 -0.62 4.27 -2.09
N ILE A 4 -1.52 3.99 -3.03
CA ILE A 4 -1.56 2.72 -3.73
C ILE A 4 -1.20 2.99 -5.19
N LYS A 5 -0.21 2.29 -5.71
CA LYS A 5 0.21 2.41 -7.10
C LYS A 5 0.05 1.08 -7.82
N LYS A 6 -0.65 1.10 -8.94
CA LYS A 6 -0.76 -0.07 -9.81
C LYS A 6 0.50 -0.11 -10.69
N GLU A 7 1.31 -1.13 -10.48
CA GLU A 7 2.58 -1.27 -11.19
C GLU A 7 2.72 -2.69 -11.74
N TYR A 8 3.40 -2.82 -12.89
CA TYR A 8 3.60 -4.14 -13.48
C TYR A 8 4.73 -4.86 -12.75
N SER A 9 4.49 -6.12 -12.40
CA SER A 9 5.49 -6.97 -11.74
C SER A 9 5.95 -8.06 -12.69
N TYR A 10 7.23 -8.05 -13.03
CA TYR A 10 7.80 -9.10 -13.88
C TYR A 10 7.87 -10.44 -13.16
N LEU A 11 7.93 -10.42 -11.84
CA LEU A 11 7.94 -11.63 -11.04
C LEU A 11 6.61 -12.39 -11.14
N PHE A 12 5.50 -11.65 -11.10
CA PHE A 12 4.16 -12.23 -11.18
C PHE A 12 3.61 -12.25 -12.61
N GLU A 13 4.31 -11.58 -13.53
CA GLU A 13 3.87 -11.42 -14.93
C GLU A 13 2.48 -10.79 -15.02
N ASP A 14 2.19 -9.87 -14.12
CA ASP A 14 0.90 -9.19 -14.03
C ASP A 14 1.06 -7.90 -13.22
N TYR A 15 -0.02 -7.12 -13.18
CA TYR A 15 -0.03 -5.91 -12.37
C TYR A 15 -0.27 -6.24 -10.91
N VAL A 16 0.41 -5.49 -10.04
CA VAL A 16 0.20 -5.57 -8.60
C VAL A 16 -0.09 -4.17 -8.08
N TYR A 17 -0.67 -4.11 -6.88
CA TYR A 17 -1.00 -2.86 -6.22
C TYR A 17 -0.04 -2.69 -5.05
N ASN A 18 0.96 -1.82 -5.26
CA ASN A 18 1.98 -1.55 -4.25
C ASN A 18 1.52 -0.42 -3.33
N ILE A 19 1.69 -0.64 -2.04
CA ILE A 19 1.33 0.35 -1.03
C ILE A 19 2.59 1.04 -0.54
N TYR A 20 2.57 2.38 -0.54
CA TYR A 20 3.69 3.19 -0.06
C TYR A 20 3.21 4.13 1.03
N LYS A 21 4.05 4.34 2.02
CA LYS A 21 3.83 5.35 3.05
C LYS A 21 4.56 6.61 2.65
N LYS A 22 3.86 7.74 2.61
CA LYS A 22 4.47 9.03 2.32
C LYS A 22 5.24 9.51 3.54
N THR A 23 6.52 9.83 3.33
CA THR A 23 7.37 10.38 4.39
C THR A 23 8.09 11.61 3.87
N PRO A 24 8.65 12.46 4.76
CA PRO A 24 9.43 13.61 4.31
C PRO A 24 10.65 13.24 3.47
N CYS A 25 11.15 12.01 3.62
CA CYS A 25 12.33 11.53 2.90
C CYS A 25 11.96 10.75 1.64
N GLY A 26 10.67 10.68 1.28
CA GLY A 26 10.20 9.94 0.12
C GLY A 26 9.17 8.90 0.48
N ASN A 27 8.88 8.02 -0.46
CA ASN A 27 7.88 6.97 -0.25
C ASN A 27 8.55 5.68 0.21
N LEU A 28 8.04 5.10 1.31
CA LEU A 28 8.51 3.83 1.83
C LEU A 28 7.57 2.72 1.39
N PHE A 29 8.12 1.65 0.80
CA PHE A 29 7.32 0.49 0.43
C PHE A 29 6.79 -0.20 1.68
N VAL A 30 5.50 -0.50 1.71
CA VAL A 30 4.84 -1.14 2.85
C VAL A 30 4.47 -2.59 2.52
N ASN A 31 3.71 -2.78 1.46
CA ASN A 31 3.22 -4.10 1.10
C ASN A 31 2.68 -4.07 -0.33
N TYR A 32 2.32 -5.25 -0.86
CA TYR A 32 1.71 -5.33 -2.17
C TYR A 32 0.54 -6.33 -2.14
N PHE A 33 -0.36 -6.16 -3.09
CA PHE A 33 -1.50 -7.06 -3.27
C PHE A 33 -1.79 -7.23 -4.74
N THR A 34 -2.42 -8.34 -5.09
CA THR A 34 -2.77 -8.62 -6.48
C THR A 34 -4.10 -8.01 -6.88
N THR A 35 -4.90 -7.52 -5.92
CA THR A 35 -6.17 -6.87 -6.19
C THR A 35 -6.23 -5.51 -5.51
N GLU A 36 -6.96 -4.58 -6.14
CA GLU A 36 -7.13 -3.25 -5.60
C GLU A 36 -7.90 -3.25 -4.28
N GLU A 37 -8.92 -4.11 -4.18
CA GLU A 37 -9.73 -4.20 -2.97
C GLU A 37 -8.90 -4.60 -1.75
N SER A 38 -8.02 -5.57 -1.92
CA SER A 38 -7.14 -6.02 -0.84
C SER A 38 -6.20 -4.91 -0.40
N ALA A 39 -5.64 -4.17 -1.36
CA ALA A 39 -4.75 -3.06 -1.06
C ALA A 39 -5.47 -1.96 -0.28
N LYS A 40 -6.68 -1.61 -0.72
CA LYS A 40 -7.48 -0.58 -0.03
C LYS A 40 -7.85 -1.01 1.38
N ARG A 41 -8.21 -2.27 1.55
CA ARG A 41 -8.54 -2.81 2.88
C ARG A 41 -7.35 -2.74 3.82
N CYS A 42 -6.17 -3.09 3.31
CA CYS A 42 -4.94 -3.04 4.10
C CYS A 42 -4.64 -1.61 4.55
N VAL A 43 -4.77 -0.64 3.66
CA VAL A 43 -4.54 0.77 4.00
C VAL A 43 -5.52 1.23 5.08
N LYS A 44 -6.79 0.86 4.95
CA LYS A 44 -7.80 1.22 5.94
C LYS A 44 -7.47 0.67 7.32
N GLU A 45 -7.02 -0.57 7.38
CA GLU A 45 -6.67 -1.21 8.66
C GLU A 45 -5.45 -0.55 9.30
N ILE A 46 -4.44 -0.21 8.49
CA ILE A 46 -3.25 0.47 8.99
C ILE A 46 -3.63 1.84 9.56
N GLU A 47 -4.43 2.60 8.83
CA GLU A 47 -4.84 3.92 9.27
C GLU A 47 -5.70 3.86 10.53
N ARG A 48 -6.54 2.85 10.63
CA ARG A 48 -7.34 2.65 11.84
C ARG A 48 -6.47 2.38 13.06
N GLU A 49 -5.44 1.54 12.90
CA GLU A 49 -4.53 1.25 13.99
C GLU A 49 -3.74 2.47 14.41
N GLU A 50 -3.33 3.30 13.46
CA GLU A 50 -2.62 4.54 13.76
C GLU A 50 -3.52 5.52 14.52
N GLU A 51 -4.80 5.57 14.19
CA GLU A 51 -5.75 6.42 14.91
C GLU A 51 -5.96 5.95 16.35
N ASN A 52 -5.95 4.64 16.57
CA ASN A 52 -6.15 4.08 17.90
C ASN A 52 -4.97 4.27 18.82
N TYR A 53 -3.82 4.64 18.28
CA TYR A 53 -2.62 4.86 19.05
C TYR A 53 -2.53 6.27 19.63
N GLY A 54 -3.37 7.14 19.15
CA GLY A 54 -3.37 8.54 19.59
C GLY A 54 -3.97 8.78 20.99
#